data_b01089715662980a0d77e2215bfe6293
#
_entry.id   b01089715662980a0d77e2215bfe6293
#
_cell.length_a   1.000
_cell.length_b   1.000
_cell.length_c   1.000
_cell.angle_alpha   90.00
_cell.angle_beta   90.00
_cell.angle_gamma   90.00
#
_symmetry.space_group_name_H-M   'P 1'
#
loop_
_entity.id
_entity.type
_entity.pdbx_description
1 polymer ?
#
loop_
_entity_poly.entity_id
_entity_poly.type
_entity_poly.pdbx_seq_one_letter_code
_entity_poly.pdbx_strand_id
1 'polypeptide(L)'
;KKQSGEFSEIAANYGFTYDKRNRSFQPTDGHIASFNQELPLYADKNFISNTFSYSSYKSLSEEVVTAGKFYFRSMTGLGDDNVRLSKRTNLSSRRLRGFEKGKIGPVDGVDHVGGNFATSANFEANLPRLLPEETKTDLILFLDFANVWGVDYDSSIDDSNKLRSSTGVAASWTSPVGPMTFVLSTNLSKAATDKTQGFSFNLGTTF
;
A
#
# COMPACT_ATOMS: atom_id res chain seq x y z
N LYS A 1 0.62 15.54 -20.84
CA LYS A 1 0.24 15.35 -22.25
C LYS A 1 1.14 14.38 -23.04
N LYS A 2 2.24 13.87 -22.48
CA LYS A 2 3.18 12.95 -23.16
C LYS A 2 2.57 11.57 -23.52
N GLN A 3 1.44 11.20 -22.94
CA GLN A 3 0.75 9.91 -23.16
C GLN A 3 -0.77 10.09 -23.27
N SER A 4 -1.25 11.09 -24.02
CA SER A 4 -2.68 11.25 -24.32
C SER A 4 -3.02 10.43 -25.56
N GLY A 5 -4.09 9.61 -25.50
CA GLY A 5 -4.56 8.78 -26.60
C GLY A 5 -5.55 7.73 -26.10
N GLU A 6 -6.23 7.08 -27.03
CA GLU A 6 -7.01 5.88 -26.75
C GLU A 6 -6.06 4.68 -26.76
N PHE A 7 -6.24 3.76 -25.82
CA PHE A 7 -5.45 2.56 -25.70
C PHE A 7 -6.37 1.37 -25.47
N SER A 8 -6.16 0.32 -26.26
CA SER A 8 -6.86 -0.94 -26.12
C SER A 8 -5.99 -1.97 -25.39
N GLU A 9 -6.61 -2.74 -24.51
CA GLU A 9 -5.89 -3.74 -23.71
C GLU A 9 -6.80 -4.90 -23.35
N ILE A 10 -6.31 -6.11 -23.54
CA ILE A 10 -6.87 -7.36 -23.02
C ILE A 10 -5.77 -8.03 -22.22
N ALA A 11 -6.01 -8.26 -20.95
CA ALA A 11 -5.05 -8.89 -20.05
C ALA A 11 -5.65 -10.13 -19.38
N ALA A 12 -4.81 -11.13 -19.15
CA ALA A 12 -5.12 -12.27 -18.30
C ALA A 12 -4.58 -12.01 -16.90
N ASN A 13 -5.40 -12.28 -15.91
CA ASN A 13 -5.00 -12.17 -14.52
C ASN A 13 -5.15 -13.54 -13.85
N TYR A 14 -4.15 -13.95 -13.09
CA TYR A 14 -4.26 -15.09 -12.20
C TYR A 14 -3.58 -14.81 -10.86
N GLY A 15 -4.00 -15.54 -9.85
CA GLY A 15 -3.45 -15.36 -8.51
C GLY A 15 -3.57 -16.61 -7.67
N PHE A 16 -2.69 -16.69 -6.68
CA PHE A 16 -2.66 -17.73 -5.67
C PHE A 16 -2.73 -17.08 -4.30
N THR A 17 -3.57 -17.63 -3.44
CA THR A 17 -3.67 -17.19 -2.05
C THR A 17 -3.55 -18.40 -1.13
N TYR A 18 -2.67 -18.28 -0.15
CA TYR A 18 -2.49 -19.26 0.92
C TYR A 18 -2.86 -18.58 2.24
N ASP A 19 -4.00 -18.97 2.82
CA ASP A 19 -4.55 -18.39 4.03
C ASP A 19 -4.57 -19.41 5.17
N LYS A 20 -3.81 -19.10 6.23
CA LYS A 20 -3.71 -19.86 7.48
C LYS A 20 -4.04 -19.01 8.70
N ARG A 21 -4.76 -17.93 8.52
CA ARG A 21 -5.24 -17.13 9.64
C ARG A 21 -6.31 -17.90 10.42
N ASN A 22 -6.36 -17.67 11.71
CA ASN A 22 -7.39 -18.28 12.57
C ASN A 22 -8.80 -17.74 12.28
N ARG A 23 -8.93 -16.55 11.73
CA ARG A 23 -10.19 -15.91 11.27
C ARG A 23 -9.91 -14.84 10.21
N SER A 24 -10.89 -14.58 9.35
CA SER A 24 -10.74 -13.61 8.25
C SER A 24 -10.81 -12.16 8.74
N PHE A 25 -11.66 -11.90 9.72
CA PHE A 25 -11.83 -10.57 10.33
C PHE A 25 -11.04 -10.49 11.62
N GLN A 26 -10.27 -9.41 11.84
CA GLN A 26 -9.43 -9.18 13.02
C GLN A 26 -8.62 -10.44 13.43
N PRO A 27 -7.80 -11.00 12.57
CA PRO A 27 -7.01 -12.19 12.87
C PRO A 27 -6.06 -11.92 14.03
N THR A 28 -5.94 -12.91 14.92
CA THR A 28 -5.06 -12.84 16.09
C THR A 28 -3.90 -13.80 16.02
N ASP A 29 -3.94 -14.75 15.08
CA ASP A 29 -2.85 -15.71 14.83
C ASP A 29 -2.87 -16.17 13.37
N GLY A 30 -1.71 -16.63 12.89
CA GLY A 30 -1.54 -17.19 11.57
C GLY A 30 -1.06 -16.18 10.53
N HIS A 31 -1.16 -16.54 9.27
CA HIS A 31 -0.66 -15.71 8.18
C HIS A 31 -1.46 -15.89 6.90
N ILE A 32 -1.34 -14.95 5.99
CA ILE A 32 -1.85 -15.00 4.63
C ILE A 32 -0.78 -14.54 3.67
N ALA A 33 -0.58 -15.27 2.57
CA ALA A 33 0.27 -14.90 1.46
C ALA A 33 -0.54 -14.88 0.17
N SER A 34 -0.34 -13.88 -0.67
CA SER A 34 -0.99 -13.77 -1.97
C SER A 34 0.00 -13.35 -3.04
N PHE A 35 -0.08 -13.98 -4.19
CA PHE A 35 0.63 -13.59 -5.40
C PHE A 35 -0.38 -13.41 -6.52
N ASN A 36 -0.29 -12.30 -7.25
CA ASN A 36 -1.12 -12.03 -8.42
C ASN A 36 -0.21 -11.58 -9.57
N GLN A 37 -0.49 -12.09 -10.77
CA GLN A 37 0.19 -11.68 -11.98
C GLN A 37 -0.83 -11.29 -13.06
N GLU A 38 -0.55 -10.16 -13.73
CA GLU A 38 -1.25 -9.68 -14.91
C GLU A 38 -0.32 -9.81 -16.12
N LEU A 39 -0.82 -10.51 -17.15
CA LEU A 39 -0.13 -10.77 -18.42
C LEU A 39 -0.90 -10.13 -19.57
N PRO A 40 -0.25 -9.40 -20.47
CA PRO A 40 -0.92 -8.88 -21.65
C PRO A 40 -1.22 -10.03 -22.63
N LEU A 41 -2.46 -10.11 -23.11
CA LEU A 41 -2.86 -10.96 -24.24
C LEU A 41 -2.87 -10.17 -25.55
N TYR A 42 -3.36 -8.94 -25.48
CA TYR A 42 -3.33 -7.94 -26.53
C TYR A 42 -3.31 -6.56 -25.91
N ALA A 43 -2.35 -5.73 -26.27
CA ALA A 43 -2.29 -4.36 -25.78
C ALA A 43 -1.46 -3.48 -26.71
N ASP A 44 -1.82 -2.19 -26.80
CA ASP A 44 -1.02 -1.19 -27.52
C ASP A 44 0.33 -0.92 -26.84
N LYS A 45 0.40 -1.21 -25.53
CA LYS A 45 1.60 -1.21 -24.71
C LYS A 45 1.61 -2.44 -23.80
N ASN A 46 2.58 -3.31 -24.01
CA ASN A 46 2.67 -4.58 -23.31
C ASN A 46 3.52 -4.45 -22.05
N PHE A 47 3.01 -4.91 -20.94
CA PHE A 47 3.74 -4.99 -19.67
C PHE A 47 3.28 -6.20 -18.84
N ILE A 48 4.14 -6.68 -17.98
CA ILE A 48 3.81 -7.67 -16.95
C ILE A 48 3.73 -6.96 -15.61
N SER A 49 2.70 -7.26 -14.81
CA SER A 49 2.59 -6.79 -13.43
C SER A 49 2.57 -7.98 -12.48
N ASN A 50 3.44 -7.94 -11.47
CA ASN A 50 3.49 -8.91 -10.39
C ASN A 50 3.16 -8.19 -9.07
N THR A 51 2.30 -8.80 -8.27
CA THR A 51 1.96 -8.28 -6.94
C THR A 51 2.09 -9.41 -5.94
N PHE A 52 2.89 -9.19 -4.91
CA PHE A 52 3.03 -10.09 -3.77
C PHE A 52 2.59 -9.37 -2.50
N SER A 53 1.84 -10.04 -1.65
CA SER A 53 1.52 -9.57 -0.30
C SER A 53 1.62 -10.70 0.71
N TYR A 54 2.08 -10.35 1.90
CA TYR A 54 2.18 -11.25 3.04
C TYR A 54 1.73 -10.52 4.30
N SER A 55 0.94 -11.17 5.13
CA SER A 55 0.58 -10.65 6.43
C SER A 55 0.63 -11.78 7.46
N SER A 56 1.25 -11.51 8.59
CA SER A 56 1.35 -12.43 9.72
C SER A 56 0.82 -11.77 10.98
N TYR A 57 0.14 -12.54 11.79
CA TYR A 57 -0.51 -12.10 13.02
C TYR A 57 -0.08 -12.97 14.17
N LYS A 58 0.14 -12.36 15.33
CA LYS A 58 0.46 -13.07 16.56
C LYS A 58 -0.10 -12.35 17.77
N SER A 59 -0.93 -13.04 18.53
CA SER A 59 -1.34 -12.59 19.85
C SER A 59 -0.16 -12.77 20.81
N LEU A 60 0.30 -11.69 21.42
CA LEU A 60 1.30 -11.71 22.48
C LEU A 60 0.64 -11.88 23.87
N SER A 61 -0.56 -11.33 24.02
CA SER A 61 -1.42 -11.47 25.19
C SER A 61 -2.89 -11.30 24.76
N GLU A 62 -3.80 -11.39 25.69
CA GLU A 62 -5.22 -11.06 25.41
C GLU A 62 -5.45 -9.58 25.04
N GLU A 63 -4.51 -8.71 25.41
CA GLU A 63 -4.59 -7.27 25.22
C GLU A 63 -3.80 -6.77 24.01
N VAL A 64 -2.86 -7.58 23.48
CA VAL A 64 -1.94 -7.15 22.41
C VAL A 64 -1.87 -8.18 21.30
N VAL A 65 -2.26 -7.77 20.12
CA VAL A 65 -2.09 -8.54 18.88
C VAL A 65 -1.13 -7.79 17.95
N THR A 66 -0.01 -8.43 17.62
CA THR A 66 0.94 -7.87 16.66
C THR A 66 0.64 -8.32 15.25
N ALA A 67 0.92 -7.46 14.28
CA ALA A 67 0.85 -7.79 12.86
C ALA A 67 2.08 -7.25 12.13
N GLY A 68 2.64 -8.09 11.24
CA GLY A 68 3.64 -7.71 10.27
C GLY A 68 3.07 -7.91 8.86
N LYS A 69 3.10 -6.86 8.03
CA LYS A 69 2.56 -6.91 6.67
C LYS A 69 3.62 -6.47 5.69
N PHE A 70 3.74 -7.19 4.59
CA PHE A 70 4.65 -6.88 3.49
C PHE A 70 3.90 -6.81 2.18
N TYR A 71 4.29 -5.89 1.32
CA TYR A 71 3.76 -5.74 -0.03
C TYR A 71 4.88 -5.40 -0.99
N PHE A 72 4.83 -6.02 -2.15
CA PHE A 72 5.70 -5.70 -3.27
C PHE A 72 4.91 -5.75 -4.57
N ARG A 73 5.10 -4.75 -5.41
CA ARG A 73 4.58 -4.74 -6.78
C ARG A 73 5.68 -4.35 -7.74
N SER A 74 5.79 -5.09 -8.84
CA SER A 74 6.65 -4.76 -9.96
C SER A 74 5.85 -4.73 -11.25
N MET A 75 6.20 -3.79 -12.12
CA MET A 75 5.66 -3.66 -13.47
C MET A 75 6.82 -3.51 -14.43
N THR A 76 6.87 -4.34 -15.47
CA THR A 76 7.95 -4.34 -16.45
C THR A 76 7.36 -4.33 -17.85
N GLY A 77 7.74 -3.35 -18.65
CA GLY A 77 7.40 -3.32 -20.07
C GLY A 77 8.03 -4.48 -20.82
N LEU A 78 7.37 -4.97 -21.85
CA LEU A 78 7.85 -6.06 -22.69
C LEU A 78 8.40 -5.50 -24.02
N GLY A 79 9.53 -6.04 -24.46
CA GLY A 79 10.24 -5.53 -25.62
C GLY A 79 10.70 -4.08 -25.41
N ASP A 80 10.36 -3.20 -26.32
CA ASP A 80 10.68 -1.76 -26.26
C ASP A 80 9.53 -0.91 -25.61
N ASP A 81 8.55 -1.57 -25.03
CA ASP A 81 7.41 -0.89 -24.42
C ASP A 81 7.73 -0.38 -23.01
N ASN A 82 7.33 0.86 -22.74
CA ASN A 82 7.37 1.44 -21.39
C ASN A 82 6.02 1.27 -20.70
N VAL A 83 6.04 1.13 -19.39
CA VAL A 83 4.81 1.09 -18.58
C VAL A 83 4.09 2.44 -18.69
N ARG A 84 2.82 2.41 -19.10
CA ARG A 84 2.01 3.63 -19.26
C ARG A 84 1.83 4.34 -17.91
N LEU A 85 1.80 5.67 -17.94
CA LEU A 85 1.62 6.52 -16.77
C LEU A 85 0.37 6.13 -15.95
N SER A 86 -0.76 5.84 -16.62
CA SER A 86 -2.01 5.43 -15.98
C SER A 86 -1.97 4.08 -15.27
N LYS A 87 -0.98 3.24 -15.60
CA LYS A 87 -0.80 1.90 -15.01
C LYS A 87 0.25 1.88 -13.90
N ARG A 88 1.11 2.90 -13.81
CA ARG A 88 2.18 2.96 -12.82
C ARG A 88 1.63 2.84 -11.42
N THR A 89 2.41 2.19 -10.58
CA THR A 89 1.97 1.89 -9.22
C THR A 89 2.11 3.11 -8.31
N ASN A 90 1.14 3.24 -7.43
CA ASN A 90 1.14 4.13 -6.29
C ASN A 90 0.74 3.34 -5.04
N LEU A 91 1.16 3.81 -3.88
CA LEU A 91 0.77 3.21 -2.61
C LEU A 91 -0.50 3.84 -2.06
N SER A 92 -1.34 3.00 -1.46
CA SER A 92 -2.50 3.46 -0.71
C SER A 92 -2.07 4.06 0.64
N SER A 93 -2.91 4.95 1.20
CA SER A 93 -2.71 5.51 2.54
C SER A 93 -2.69 4.47 3.67
N ARG A 94 -3.15 3.25 3.40
CA ARG A 94 -3.07 2.12 4.35
C ARG A 94 -1.68 1.47 4.40
N ARG A 95 -0.90 1.61 3.32
CA ARG A 95 0.44 1.02 3.20
C ARG A 95 1.55 1.96 3.64
N LEU A 96 1.27 3.25 3.64
CA LEU A 96 2.15 4.28 4.18
C LEU A 96 1.27 5.41 4.73
N ARG A 97 0.99 5.33 6.03
CA ARG A 97 0.25 6.35 6.77
C ARG A 97 1.13 7.60 6.94
N GLY A 98 0.54 8.76 7.05
CA GLY A 98 1.30 10.01 7.18
C GLY A 98 1.72 10.66 5.87
N PHE A 99 1.32 10.10 4.73
CA PHE A 99 1.57 10.66 3.40
C PHE A 99 0.28 10.76 2.59
N GLU A 100 0.20 11.77 1.74
CA GLU A 100 -0.91 11.89 0.79
C GLU A 100 -0.84 10.76 -0.25
N LYS A 101 -2.00 10.18 -0.56
CA LYS A 101 -2.11 9.10 -1.55
C LYS A 101 -1.57 9.54 -2.92
N GLY A 102 -0.64 8.76 -3.49
CA GLY A 102 -0.04 9.02 -4.79
C GLY A 102 0.86 10.25 -4.85
N LYS A 103 1.33 10.74 -3.71
CA LYS A 103 2.19 11.93 -3.60
C LYS A 103 3.56 11.61 -3.00
N ILE A 104 4.05 10.42 -3.28
CA ILE A 104 5.41 9.96 -2.99
C ILE A 104 6.02 9.33 -4.25
N GLY A 105 7.35 9.25 -4.31
CA GLY A 105 8.08 8.62 -5.41
C GLY A 105 8.48 9.60 -6.51
N PRO A 106 8.68 9.10 -7.75
CA PRO A 106 9.16 9.89 -8.87
C PRO A 106 8.26 11.08 -9.24
N VAL A 107 8.89 12.21 -9.59
CA VAL A 107 8.22 13.44 -9.98
C VAL A 107 8.71 13.90 -11.35
N ASP A 108 7.80 14.12 -12.30
CA ASP A 108 8.06 14.73 -13.60
C ASP A 108 7.52 16.16 -13.60
N GLY A 109 8.42 17.13 -13.51
CA GLY A 109 8.06 18.53 -13.32
C GLY A 109 7.42 18.76 -11.94
N VAL A 110 6.11 18.92 -11.90
CA VAL A 110 5.32 19.12 -10.66
C VAL A 110 4.43 17.93 -10.32
N ASP A 111 4.37 16.92 -11.19
CA ASP A 111 3.43 15.80 -11.11
C ASP A 111 4.12 14.54 -10.57
N HIS A 112 3.51 13.91 -9.57
CA HIS A 112 3.91 12.57 -9.13
C HIS A 112 3.42 11.55 -10.16
N VAL A 113 4.36 10.82 -10.74
CA VAL A 113 4.08 9.91 -11.87
C VAL A 113 3.92 8.45 -11.47
N GLY A 114 4.08 8.14 -10.17
CA GLY A 114 4.16 6.76 -9.70
C GLY A 114 5.45 6.07 -10.16
N GLY A 115 5.57 4.79 -9.86
CA GLY A 115 6.75 4.00 -10.22
C GLY A 115 6.40 2.66 -10.85
N ASN A 116 7.40 2.03 -11.46
CA ASN A 116 7.30 0.66 -11.91
C ASN A 116 7.36 -0.33 -10.75
N PHE A 117 7.92 0.11 -9.62
CA PHE A 117 8.08 -0.69 -8.41
C PHE A 117 7.47 0.02 -7.21
N ALA A 118 6.85 -0.74 -6.33
CA ALA A 118 6.41 -0.27 -5.01
C ALA A 118 6.60 -1.37 -3.97
N THR A 119 7.01 -0.97 -2.78
CA THR A 119 7.11 -1.86 -1.62
C THR A 119 6.59 -1.18 -0.38
N SER A 120 6.04 -1.97 0.56
CA SER A 120 5.80 -1.52 1.93
C SER A 120 6.02 -2.63 2.93
N ALA A 121 6.46 -2.24 4.12
CA ALA A 121 6.50 -3.09 5.32
C ALA A 121 5.81 -2.32 6.46
N ASN A 122 4.80 -2.93 7.06
CA ASN A 122 3.99 -2.33 8.10
C ASN A 122 4.06 -3.21 9.35
N PHE A 123 4.38 -2.64 10.48
CA PHE A 123 4.38 -3.29 11.78
C PHE A 123 3.31 -2.64 12.65
N GLU A 124 2.46 -3.45 13.25
CA GLU A 124 1.32 -2.97 14.04
C GLU A 124 1.26 -3.70 15.37
N ALA A 125 0.87 -2.97 16.40
CA ALA A 125 0.42 -3.50 17.67
C ALA A 125 -1.04 -3.05 17.88
N ASN A 126 -1.95 -3.99 17.75
CA ASN A 126 -3.37 -3.78 17.98
C ASN A 126 -3.68 -3.97 19.47
N LEU A 127 -4.38 -3.05 20.06
CA LEU A 127 -4.72 -2.98 21.47
C LEU A 127 -6.25 -3.05 21.64
N PRO A 128 -6.88 -4.21 21.42
CA PRO A 128 -8.34 -4.32 21.32
C PRO A 128 -9.08 -4.09 22.65
N ARG A 129 -8.36 -4.16 23.78
CA ARG A 129 -8.94 -4.00 25.13
C ARG A 129 -8.48 -2.72 25.84
N LEU A 130 -7.77 -1.82 25.15
CA LEU A 130 -7.29 -0.58 25.77
C LEU A 130 -8.45 0.40 26.06
N LEU A 131 -9.50 0.37 25.26
CA LEU A 131 -10.72 1.16 25.44
C LEU A 131 -11.88 0.24 25.88
N PRO A 132 -12.89 0.77 26.61
CA PRO A 132 -14.07 0.01 26.96
C PRO A 132 -14.77 -0.61 25.73
N GLU A 133 -15.27 -1.84 25.85
CA GLU A 133 -15.90 -2.58 24.74
C GLU A 133 -17.09 -1.84 24.12
N GLU A 134 -17.79 -1.03 24.93
CA GLU A 134 -18.93 -0.23 24.49
C GLU A 134 -18.56 0.80 23.43
N THR A 135 -17.29 1.23 23.40
CA THR A 135 -16.78 2.18 22.39
C THR A 135 -16.67 1.55 21.01
N LYS A 136 -16.58 0.21 20.94
CA LYS A 136 -16.33 -0.55 19.71
C LYS A 136 -15.12 -0.02 18.92
N THR A 137 -14.07 0.41 19.66
CA THR A 137 -12.90 1.08 19.11
C THR A 137 -11.64 0.36 19.54
N ASP A 138 -10.85 -0.09 18.57
CA ASP A 138 -9.53 -0.65 18.77
C ASP A 138 -8.46 0.40 18.48
N LEU A 139 -7.46 0.49 19.33
CA LEU A 139 -6.29 1.32 19.10
C LEU A 139 -5.17 0.50 18.47
N ILE A 140 -4.45 1.11 17.53
CA ILE A 140 -3.37 0.48 16.78
C ILE A 140 -2.17 1.42 16.80
N LEU A 141 -1.07 0.97 17.38
CA LEU A 141 0.24 1.60 17.21
C LEU A 141 0.87 1.04 15.95
N PHE A 142 1.53 1.89 15.17
CA PHE A 142 2.12 1.44 13.91
C PHE A 142 3.47 2.06 13.59
N LEU A 143 4.24 1.32 12.80
CA LEU A 143 5.47 1.75 12.17
C LEU A 143 5.43 1.27 10.71
N ASP A 144 5.44 2.22 9.78
CA ASP A 144 5.34 1.98 8.35
C ASP A 144 6.64 2.35 7.64
N PHE A 145 7.03 1.50 6.71
CA PHE A 145 8.12 1.72 5.76
C PHE A 145 7.61 1.50 4.36
N ALA A 146 7.96 2.35 3.42
CA ALA A 146 7.58 2.17 2.02
C ALA A 146 8.46 2.92 1.04
N ASN A 147 8.42 2.47 -0.21
CA ASN A 147 9.02 3.18 -1.33
C ASN A 147 8.22 2.95 -2.61
N VAL A 148 8.31 3.93 -3.53
CA VAL A 148 7.83 3.86 -4.92
C VAL A 148 8.95 4.39 -5.79
N TRP A 149 9.38 3.59 -6.80
CA TRP A 149 10.52 3.96 -7.64
C TRP A 149 10.43 3.31 -9.03
N GLY A 150 11.38 3.66 -9.88
CA GLY A 150 11.53 3.13 -11.24
C GLY A 150 10.68 3.89 -12.25
N VAL A 151 11.37 4.58 -13.16
CA VAL A 151 10.79 5.26 -14.32
C VAL A 151 11.53 4.78 -15.56
N ASP A 152 10.77 4.30 -16.56
CA ASP A 152 11.31 3.66 -17.75
C ASP A 152 11.15 4.48 -19.03
N TYR A 153 10.44 5.63 -18.99
CA TYR A 153 10.19 6.46 -20.18
C TYR A 153 11.08 7.69 -20.32
N ASP A 154 11.76 8.09 -19.25
CA ASP A 154 12.64 9.25 -19.23
C ASP A 154 13.70 9.08 -18.12
N SER A 155 14.93 8.85 -18.52
CA SER A 155 16.06 8.62 -17.62
C SER A 155 16.53 9.89 -16.88
N SER A 156 16.02 11.06 -17.25
CA SER A 156 16.32 12.32 -16.57
C SER A 156 15.49 12.54 -15.30
N ILE A 157 14.42 11.73 -15.12
CA ILE A 157 13.59 11.81 -13.94
C ILE A 157 14.33 11.15 -12.77
N ASP A 158 14.52 11.90 -11.70
CA ASP A 158 15.00 11.35 -10.44
C ASP A 158 13.91 10.42 -9.87
N ASP A 159 14.12 9.13 -10.00
CA ASP A 159 13.22 8.10 -9.46
C ASP A 159 13.41 7.87 -7.96
N SER A 160 14.34 8.65 -7.34
CA SER A 160 14.52 8.83 -5.89
C SER A 160 14.20 7.56 -5.09
N ASN A 161 15.07 6.57 -5.18
CA ASN A 161 14.97 5.32 -4.42
C ASN A 161 15.22 5.58 -2.91
N LYS A 162 14.35 6.41 -2.31
CA LYS A 162 14.43 6.79 -0.90
C LYS A 162 13.39 6.03 -0.08
N LEU A 163 13.82 5.34 0.96
CA LEU A 163 12.92 4.73 1.92
C LEU A 163 12.19 5.82 2.73
N ARG A 164 10.85 5.80 2.69
CA ARG A 164 9.96 6.63 3.51
C ARG A 164 9.54 5.84 4.73
N SER A 165 9.35 6.52 5.84
CA SER A 165 8.83 5.89 7.05
C SER A 165 8.00 6.86 7.87
N SER A 166 7.04 6.29 8.60
CA SER A 166 6.15 7.00 9.50
C SER A 166 5.74 6.13 10.68
N THR A 167 5.32 6.78 11.75
CA THR A 167 4.78 6.12 12.93
C THR A 167 3.57 6.90 13.44
N GLY A 168 2.76 6.28 14.26
CA GLY A 168 1.59 6.95 14.83
C GLY A 168 0.62 6.01 15.49
N VAL A 169 -0.59 6.52 15.67
CA VAL A 169 -1.71 5.82 16.30
C VAL A 169 -2.91 5.85 15.34
N ALA A 170 -3.57 4.73 15.19
CA ALA A 170 -4.85 4.65 14.50
C ALA A 170 -5.94 4.19 15.48
N ALA A 171 -7.14 4.77 15.37
CA ALA A 171 -8.33 4.32 16.06
C ALA A 171 -9.28 3.70 15.03
N SER A 172 -9.57 2.41 15.18
CA SER A 172 -10.50 1.68 14.31
C SER A 172 -11.83 1.53 15.06
N TRP A 173 -12.83 2.27 14.61
CA TRP A 173 -14.15 2.32 15.22
C TRP A 173 -15.19 1.62 14.35
N THR A 174 -15.92 0.66 14.95
CA THR A 174 -17.06 0.02 14.30
C THR A 174 -18.32 0.86 14.52
N SER A 175 -18.55 1.80 13.61
CA SER A 175 -19.69 2.72 13.68
C SER A 175 -20.97 2.10 13.09
N PRO A 176 -22.18 2.66 13.37
CA PRO A 176 -23.43 2.21 12.76
C PRO A 176 -23.48 2.34 11.23
N VAL A 177 -22.65 3.20 10.64
CA VAL A 177 -22.55 3.41 9.19
C VAL A 177 -21.41 2.62 8.54
N GLY A 178 -20.73 1.79 9.33
CA GLY A 178 -19.62 0.95 8.89
C GLY A 178 -18.32 1.24 9.65
N PRO A 179 -17.28 0.45 9.39
CA PRO A 179 -15.98 0.64 10.04
C PRO A 179 -15.31 1.91 9.57
N MET A 180 -14.78 2.66 10.52
CA MET A 180 -14.09 3.93 10.32
C MET A 180 -12.71 3.88 10.97
N THR A 181 -11.70 4.44 10.32
CA THR A 181 -10.35 4.51 10.87
C THR A 181 -9.86 5.94 10.85
N PHE A 182 -9.47 6.43 12.01
CA PHE A 182 -8.82 7.72 12.22
C PHE A 182 -7.33 7.48 12.46
N VAL A 183 -6.47 8.21 11.78
CA VAL A 183 -5.01 8.03 11.87
C VAL A 183 -4.37 9.37 12.22
N LEU A 184 -3.57 9.37 13.28
CA LEU A 184 -2.63 10.43 13.63
C LEU A 184 -1.21 9.89 13.44
N SER A 185 -0.41 10.59 12.64
CA SER A 185 0.90 10.11 12.23
C SER A 185 1.95 11.21 12.16
N THR A 186 3.20 10.80 12.33
CA THR A 186 4.38 11.62 12.10
C THR A 186 5.34 10.91 11.14
N ASN A 187 5.98 11.68 10.27
CA ASN A 187 6.91 11.15 9.30
C ASN A 187 8.32 11.09 9.92
N LEU A 188 8.96 9.93 9.85
CA LEU A 188 10.34 9.71 10.30
C LEU A 188 11.35 9.96 9.18
N SER A 189 10.99 9.55 7.95
CA SER A 189 11.81 9.75 6.75
C SER A 189 10.91 10.08 5.56
N LYS A 190 11.29 11.11 4.78
CA LYS A 190 10.60 11.53 3.55
C LYS A 190 11.57 12.14 2.54
N ALA A 191 11.21 12.18 1.26
CA ALA A 191 11.88 12.99 0.25
C ALA A 191 11.35 14.44 0.27
N ALA A 192 12.10 15.37 -0.30
CA ALA A 192 11.71 16.78 -0.34
C ALA A 192 10.43 17.01 -1.17
N THR A 193 10.20 16.17 -2.17
CA THR A 193 9.04 16.23 -3.07
C THR A 193 7.79 15.55 -2.51
N ASP A 194 7.92 14.74 -1.44
CA ASP A 194 6.79 14.01 -0.87
C ASP A 194 5.81 14.96 -0.17
N LYS A 195 4.51 14.71 -0.35
CA LYS A 195 3.46 15.41 0.41
C LYS A 195 3.00 14.58 1.59
N THR A 196 2.94 15.20 2.75
CA THR A 196 2.64 14.56 4.02
C THR A 196 1.26 14.97 4.55
N GLN A 197 0.61 14.05 5.26
CA GLN A 197 -0.70 14.24 5.85
C GLN A 197 -0.72 13.64 7.26
N GLY A 198 -0.51 14.45 8.29
CA GLY A 198 -0.43 14.00 9.69
C GLY A 198 -1.73 13.45 10.28
N PHE A 199 -2.88 13.82 9.70
CA PHE A 199 -4.19 13.28 10.04
C PHE A 199 -4.88 12.73 8.80
N SER A 200 -5.44 11.53 8.90
CA SER A 200 -6.28 10.96 7.84
C SER A 200 -7.48 10.21 8.42
N PHE A 201 -8.52 10.13 7.61
CA PHE A 201 -9.76 9.46 7.91
C PHE A 201 -10.11 8.51 6.76
N ASN A 202 -10.44 7.28 7.08
CA ASN A 202 -10.86 6.28 6.10
C ASN A 202 -12.22 5.69 6.53
N LEU A 203 -13.15 5.60 5.59
CA LEU A 203 -14.41 4.88 5.74
C LEU A 203 -14.33 3.57 4.97
N GLY A 204 -14.75 2.47 5.59
CA GLY A 204 -14.77 1.14 4.99
C GLY A 204 -13.88 0.14 5.71
N THR A 205 -13.97 -1.12 5.31
CA THR A 205 -13.21 -2.23 5.89
C THR A 205 -11.70 -2.08 5.67
N THR A 206 -10.94 -2.32 6.73
CA THR A 206 -9.46 -2.26 6.75
C THR A 206 -8.85 -3.66 6.53
N PHE A 207 -9.30 -4.38 5.49
CA PHE A 207 -8.74 -5.70 5.18
C PHE A 207 -7.62 -5.62 4.19
#